data_00a3e9184c043499063e70f9e8038717
#
_entry.id   00a3e9184c043499063e70f9e8038717
#
_cell.length_a   1.000
_cell.length_b   1.000
_cell.length_c   1.000
_cell.angle_alpha   90.00
_cell.angle_beta   90.00
_cell.angle_gamma   90.00
#
_symmetry.space_group_name_H-M   'P 1'
#
loop_
_entity.id
_entity.type
_entity.pdbx_description
1 polymer ?
#
loop_
_entity_poly.entity_id
_entity_poly.type
_entity_poly.pdbx_seq_one_letter_code
_entity_poly.pdbx_strand_id
1 'polypeptide(L)'
;MEGLKQLDDNSIDLTVTSPPYDNLRTYNGYSFDFENIAKELYRVVCDGGVIVWIVNDSTVKGSESGTSFRQALYFKEVGFNLWDTMIWRKTNPIPNDTRQNRYIQAFEYMFVLSKGKPKTCNYLKEKSKCGGMVTNNTSQIKANGNSRTDRKEARKGMIVNEYKILTNIWDCSSVHKNEKTKHPAQFPEQLSNNHIISWSNEGDIILDPFMGSGTTAKMAKLNGRNFIGFEISKEYCDIAEERIKNIIWK
;
A
#
# COMPACT_ATOMS: atom_id res chain seq x y z
N MET A 1 -11.17 16.55 2.93
CA MET A 1 -10.76 17.39 4.11
C MET A 1 -11.79 17.39 5.22
N GLU A 2 -13.05 17.77 4.96
CA GLU A 2 -14.09 17.91 6.01
C GLU A 2 -14.26 16.63 6.84
N GLY A 3 -14.25 15.45 6.21
CA GLY A 3 -14.40 14.18 6.92
C GLY A 3 -13.25 13.90 7.90
N LEU A 4 -11.99 14.17 7.51
CA LEU A 4 -10.84 13.92 8.40
C LEU A 4 -10.91 14.78 9.67
N LYS A 5 -11.39 16.01 9.58
CA LYS A 5 -11.54 16.90 10.72
C LYS A 5 -12.55 16.42 11.77
N GLN A 6 -13.44 15.49 11.41
CA GLN A 6 -14.45 14.92 12.31
C GLN A 6 -13.89 13.74 13.12
N LEU A 7 -12.71 13.23 12.77
CA LEU A 7 -12.09 12.12 13.48
C LEU A 7 -11.29 12.64 14.67
N ASP A 8 -11.30 11.84 15.72
CA ASP A 8 -10.50 12.10 16.92
C ASP A 8 -9.00 11.95 16.64
N ASP A 9 -8.17 12.65 17.40
CA ASP A 9 -6.73 12.51 17.36
C ASP A 9 -6.33 11.08 17.76
N ASN A 10 -5.34 10.50 17.05
CA ASN A 10 -4.79 9.19 17.37
C ASN A 10 -5.83 8.04 17.38
N SER A 11 -6.87 8.14 16.55
CA SER A 11 -7.97 7.17 16.49
C SER A 11 -7.82 6.11 15.39
N ILE A 12 -6.91 6.29 14.45
CA ILE A 12 -6.74 5.43 13.26
C ILE A 12 -5.50 4.55 13.40
N ASP A 13 -5.67 3.25 13.21
CA ASP A 13 -4.58 2.27 13.29
C ASP A 13 -3.85 2.11 11.96
N LEU A 14 -4.58 2.09 10.85
CA LEU A 14 -4.04 1.93 9.52
C LEU A 14 -4.84 2.77 8.51
N THR A 15 -4.12 3.43 7.61
CA THR A 15 -4.70 4.01 6.39
C THR A 15 -4.20 3.23 5.18
N VAL A 16 -5.10 2.75 4.32
CA VAL A 16 -4.76 2.15 3.01
C VAL A 16 -5.53 2.88 1.95
N THR A 17 -4.84 3.59 1.08
CA THR A 17 -5.49 4.48 0.13
C THR A 17 -4.68 4.71 -1.14
N SER A 18 -5.39 5.02 -2.21
CA SER A 18 -4.84 5.50 -3.48
C SER A 18 -5.48 6.85 -3.80
N PRO A 19 -4.79 7.96 -3.49
CA PRO A 19 -5.32 9.30 -3.71
C PRO A 19 -5.46 9.61 -5.21
N PRO A 20 -6.12 10.71 -5.59
CA PRO A 20 -6.07 11.21 -6.95
C PRO A 20 -4.62 11.45 -7.39
N TYR A 21 -4.23 10.88 -8.56
CA TYR A 21 -2.88 11.09 -9.10
C TYR A 21 -2.86 12.38 -9.92
N ASP A 22 -2.16 13.39 -9.46
CA ASP A 22 -2.05 14.69 -10.14
C ASP A 22 -3.42 15.17 -10.68
N ASN A 23 -3.43 15.78 -11.84
CA ASN A 23 -4.65 16.16 -12.58
C ASN A 23 -5.02 15.13 -13.65
N LEU A 24 -4.64 13.83 -13.49
CA LEU A 24 -4.91 12.79 -14.49
C LEU A 24 -6.40 12.55 -14.73
N ARG A 25 -7.27 12.95 -13.78
CA ARG A 25 -8.72 12.83 -13.89
C ARG A 25 -9.39 14.04 -13.27
N THR A 26 -10.44 14.54 -13.93
CA THR A 26 -11.32 15.55 -13.35
C THR A 26 -12.23 14.90 -12.32
N TYR A 27 -11.96 15.15 -11.06
CA TYR A 27 -12.82 14.73 -9.95
C TYR A 27 -13.87 15.82 -9.67
N ASN A 28 -14.80 16.04 -10.60
CA ASN A 28 -15.96 16.97 -10.47
C ASN A 28 -15.59 18.37 -9.95
N GLY A 29 -14.41 18.91 -10.34
CA GLY A 29 -13.99 20.27 -9.95
C GLY A 29 -13.36 20.40 -8.57
N TYR A 30 -13.13 19.32 -7.83
CA TYR A 30 -12.46 19.37 -6.53
C TYR A 30 -10.95 19.45 -6.66
N SER A 31 -10.33 20.32 -5.87
CA SER A 31 -8.88 20.41 -5.73
C SER A 31 -8.36 19.41 -4.70
N PHE A 32 -7.24 18.77 -5.00
CA PHE A 32 -6.55 17.87 -4.09
C PHE A 32 -5.55 18.64 -3.21
N ASP A 33 -5.96 18.96 -1.98
CA ASP A 33 -5.15 19.68 -1.00
C ASP A 33 -4.29 18.69 -0.20
N PHE A 34 -3.22 18.20 -0.83
CA PHE A 34 -2.36 17.16 -0.27
C PHE A 34 -1.73 17.56 1.07
N GLU A 35 -1.21 18.79 1.20
CA GLU A 35 -0.47 19.21 2.39
C GLU A 35 -1.35 19.19 3.64
N ASN A 36 -2.55 19.72 3.54
CA ASN A 36 -3.48 19.70 4.66
C ASN A 36 -4.00 18.29 4.96
N ILE A 37 -4.18 17.46 3.93
CA ILE A 37 -4.54 16.05 4.12
C ILE A 37 -3.43 15.30 4.86
N ALA A 38 -2.16 15.51 4.50
CA ALA A 38 -1.02 14.88 5.17
C ALA A 38 -0.92 15.26 6.65
N LYS A 39 -1.17 16.54 6.99
CA LYS A 39 -1.21 17.03 8.38
C LYS A 39 -2.37 16.41 9.16
N GLU A 40 -3.57 16.35 8.58
CA GLU A 40 -4.71 15.70 9.22
C GLU A 40 -4.50 14.21 9.41
N LEU A 41 -3.90 13.52 8.44
CA LEU A 41 -3.54 12.11 8.59
C LEU A 41 -2.53 11.91 9.73
N TYR A 42 -1.57 12.83 9.92
CA TYR A 42 -0.66 12.76 11.07
C TYR A 42 -1.37 12.95 12.40
N ARG A 43 -2.39 13.81 12.44
CA ARG A 43 -3.20 14.04 13.64
C ARG A 43 -4.03 12.80 14.00
N VAL A 44 -4.74 12.21 13.04
CA VAL A 44 -5.70 11.14 13.30
C VAL A 44 -5.05 9.75 13.43
N VAL A 45 -3.91 9.49 12.79
CA VAL A 45 -3.19 8.22 12.91
C VAL A 45 -2.59 8.11 14.31
N CYS A 46 -2.79 6.98 14.99
CA CYS A 46 -2.27 6.73 16.32
C CYS A 46 -0.76 6.49 16.32
N ASP A 47 -0.12 6.59 17.50
CA ASP A 47 1.28 6.21 17.64
C ASP A 47 1.49 4.74 17.28
N GLY A 48 2.46 4.47 16.43
CA GLY A 48 2.69 3.14 15.83
C GLY A 48 1.71 2.78 14.70
N GLY A 49 0.78 3.65 14.37
CA GLY A 49 -0.11 3.49 13.21
C GLY A 49 0.63 3.68 11.88
N VAL A 50 0.06 3.15 10.82
CA VAL A 50 0.68 3.06 9.50
C VAL A 50 -0.21 3.69 8.42
N ILE A 51 0.41 4.31 7.43
CA ILE A 51 -0.25 4.72 6.18
C ILE A 51 0.39 3.95 5.03
N VAL A 52 -0.42 3.33 4.20
CA VAL A 52 -0.02 2.80 2.89
C VAL A 52 -0.56 3.75 1.83
N TRP A 53 0.34 4.49 1.22
CA TRP A 53 0.05 5.53 0.23
C TRP A 53 0.41 5.01 -1.16
N ILE A 54 -0.62 4.63 -1.95
CA ILE A 54 -0.43 4.00 -3.27
C ILE A 54 -0.55 5.07 -4.34
N VAL A 55 0.55 5.35 -5.04
CA VAL A 55 0.63 6.46 -6.00
C VAL A 55 1.49 6.13 -7.21
N ASN A 56 1.25 6.87 -8.28
CA ASN A 56 2.10 6.91 -9.46
C ASN A 56 2.23 8.35 -9.97
N ASP A 57 3.17 8.58 -10.87
CA ASP A 57 3.39 9.88 -11.50
C ASP A 57 2.70 9.96 -12.87
N SER A 58 2.18 11.13 -13.21
CA SER A 58 1.75 11.43 -14.56
C SER A 58 2.96 11.83 -15.44
N THR A 59 2.82 11.61 -16.74
CA THR A 59 3.79 12.15 -17.71
C THR A 59 3.21 13.38 -18.40
N VAL A 60 3.84 14.53 -18.21
CA VAL A 60 3.43 15.81 -18.79
C VAL A 60 4.57 16.34 -19.65
N LYS A 61 4.30 16.58 -20.93
CA LYS A 61 5.29 17.11 -21.91
C LYS A 61 6.62 16.32 -21.91
N GLY A 62 6.53 14.98 -21.81
CA GLY A 62 7.70 14.10 -21.85
C GLY A 62 8.47 13.98 -20.51
N SER A 63 7.99 14.56 -19.42
CA SER A 63 8.59 14.44 -18.09
C SER A 63 7.59 13.82 -17.11
N GLU A 64 8.05 12.95 -16.21
CA GLU A 64 7.26 12.52 -15.07
C GLU A 64 7.10 13.68 -14.08
N SER A 65 5.92 13.76 -13.43
CA SER A 65 5.60 14.86 -12.50
C SER A 65 6.49 14.86 -11.26
N GLY A 66 6.94 13.70 -10.82
CA GLY A 66 7.68 13.51 -9.57
C GLY A 66 6.84 13.82 -8.33
N THR A 67 5.52 13.85 -8.47
CA THR A 67 4.58 14.15 -7.37
C THR A 67 4.62 13.07 -6.31
N SER A 68 4.75 11.81 -6.69
CA SER A 68 4.86 10.68 -5.76
C SER A 68 6.02 10.86 -4.78
N PHE A 69 7.18 11.27 -5.27
CA PHE A 69 8.37 11.52 -4.43
C PHE A 69 8.18 12.74 -3.53
N ARG A 70 7.61 13.84 -4.05
CA ARG A 70 7.30 15.03 -3.25
C ARG A 70 6.35 14.70 -2.11
N GLN A 71 5.32 13.91 -2.38
CA GLN A 71 4.37 13.46 -1.36
C GLN A 71 5.05 12.61 -0.28
N ALA A 72 5.89 11.64 -0.67
CA ALA A 72 6.61 10.80 0.27
C ALA A 72 7.57 11.61 1.17
N LEU A 73 8.26 12.61 0.59
CA LEU A 73 9.16 13.50 1.35
C LEU A 73 8.37 14.44 2.26
N TYR A 74 7.26 15.01 1.80
CA TYR A 74 6.42 15.88 2.61
C TYR A 74 5.82 15.16 3.82
N PHE A 75 5.40 13.90 3.69
CA PHE A 75 4.98 13.11 4.85
C PHE A 75 6.08 13.00 5.91
N LYS A 76 7.36 12.93 5.51
CA LYS A 76 8.48 12.97 6.47
C LYS A 76 8.62 14.33 7.13
N GLU A 77 8.40 15.43 6.41
CA GLU A 77 8.41 16.80 6.97
C GLU A 77 7.29 16.99 8.00
N VAL A 78 6.13 16.39 7.75
CA VAL A 78 4.99 16.40 8.69
C VAL A 78 5.28 15.60 9.97
N GLY A 79 6.20 14.62 9.92
CA GLY A 79 6.63 13.84 11.08
C GLY A 79 6.53 12.32 10.93
N PHE A 80 6.03 11.80 9.82
CA PHE A 80 6.03 10.36 9.56
C PHE A 80 7.44 9.85 9.23
N ASN A 81 7.73 8.62 9.60
CA ASN A 81 8.84 7.87 9.05
C ASN A 81 8.42 7.28 7.69
N LEU A 82 9.23 7.44 6.66
CA LEU A 82 9.13 6.60 5.46
C LEU A 82 9.71 5.23 5.84
N TRP A 83 8.82 4.31 6.24
CA TRP A 83 9.19 3.02 6.83
C TRP A 83 9.69 2.03 5.80
N ASP A 84 8.96 1.93 4.67
CA ASP A 84 9.36 1.09 3.53
C ASP A 84 8.88 1.73 2.22
N THR A 85 9.63 1.50 1.15
CA THR A 85 9.23 1.82 -0.21
C THR A 85 8.91 0.51 -0.93
N MET A 86 7.63 0.18 -0.99
CA MET A 86 7.15 -1.02 -1.64
C MET A 86 6.72 -0.74 -3.08
N ILE A 87 6.72 -1.77 -3.91
CA ILE A 87 6.34 -1.70 -5.32
C ILE A 87 5.20 -2.68 -5.58
N TRP A 88 4.10 -2.16 -6.11
CA TRP A 88 3.10 -2.99 -6.76
C TRP A 88 3.50 -3.18 -8.22
N ARG A 89 3.97 -4.37 -8.58
CA ARG A 89 4.27 -4.74 -9.96
C ARG A 89 3.03 -5.32 -10.64
N LYS A 90 2.58 -4.65 -11.70
CA LYS A 90 1.43 -5.09 -12.49
C LYS A 90 1.83 -6.26 -13.36
N THR A 91 1.16 -7.40 -13.21
CA THR A 91 1.44 -8.59 -14.03
C THR A 91 0.88 -8.49 -15.45
N ASN A 92 -0.03 -7.55 -15.68
CA ASN A 92 -0.70 -7.27 -16.97
C ASN A 92 -0.67 -5.77 -17.29
N PRO A 93 0.54 -5.14 -17.45
CA PRO A 93 0.63 -3.71 -17.73
C PRO A 93 0.04 -3.40 -19.13
N ILE A 94 -0.55 -2.21 -19.25
CA ILE A 94 -1.08 -1.72 -20.53
C ILE A 94 0.11 -1.29 -21.40
N PRO A 95 0.20 -1.76 -22.66
CA PRO A 95 1.26 -1.33 -23.57
C PRO A 95 1.26 0.17 -23.79
N ASN A 96 2.42 0.78 -23.78
CA ASN A 96 2.60 2.18 -24.13
C ASN A 96 2.70 2.38 -25.63
N ASP A 97 2.45 3.61 -26.08
CA ASP A 97 2.84 4.04 -27.41
C ASP A 97 4.38 4.11 -27.50
N THR A 98 4.97 3.25 -28.33
CA THR A 98 6.44 3.15 -28.50
C THR A 98 7.09 4.44 -29.00
N ARG A 99 6.31 5.37 -29.60
CA ARG A 99 6.78 6.69 -30.04
C ARG A 99 7.17 7.62 -28.89
N GLN A 100 6.82 7.25 -27.65
CA GLN A 100 7.15 8.05 -26.45
C GLN A 100 8.57 7.81 -25.94
N ASN A 101 9.36 6.92 -26.54
CA ASN A 101 10.70 6.55 -26.09
C ASN A 101 10.76 6.16 -24.61
N ARG A 102 9.74 5.44 -24.12
CA ARG A 102 9.60 4.96 -22.74
C ARG A 102 9.31 3.49 -22.69
N TYR A 103 9.81 2.84 -21.67
CA TYR A 103 9.40 1.49 -21.33
C TYR A 103 7.93 1.46 -20.85
N ILE A 104 7.29 0.29 -20.93
CA ILE A 104 5.94 0.07 -20.44
C ILE A 104 5.91 0.30 -18.92
N GLN A 105 5.02 1.16 -18.44
CA GLN A 105 4.82 1.41 -17.03
C GLN A 105 4.16 0.21 -16.36
N ALA A 106 4.95 -0.56 -15.62
CA ALA A 106 4.53 -1.83 -15.04
C ALA A 106 4.43 -1.83 -13.52
N PHE A 107 4.53 -0.68 -12.86
CA PHE A 107 4.48 -0.62 -11.39
C PHE A 107 3.80 0.66 -10.88
N GLU A 108 3.44 0.62 -9.60
CA GLU A 108 3.08 1.79 -8.78
C GLU A 108 3.83 1.73 -7.46
N TYR A 109 4.11 2.90 -6.87
CA TYR A 109 4.70 3.00 -5.55
C TYR A 109 3.64 2.73 -4.48
N MET A 110 4.05 2.02 -3.43
CA MET A 110 3.29 1.84 -2.20
C MET A 110 4.21 2.33 -1.06
N PHE A 111 4.13 3.62 -0.75
CA PHE A 111 4.90 4.16 0.37
C PHE A 111 4.26 3.75 1.68
N VAL A 112 5.01 3.03 2.50
CA VAL A 112 4.62 2.68 3.87
C VAL A 112 5.19 3.74 4.79
N LEU A 113 4.31 4.49 5.40
CA LEU A 113 4.64 5.58 6.32
C LEU A 113 4.18 5.20 7.72
N SER A 114 4.90 5.58 8.75
CA SER A 114 4.53 5.24 10.13
C SER A 114 4.69 6.41 11.10
N LYS A 115 3.78 6.55 12.02
CA LYS A 115 3.91 7.48 13.14
C LYS A 115 4.69 6.79 14.27
N GLY A 116 5.98 7.06 14.35
CA GLY A 116 6.91 6.27 15.17
C GLY A 116 7.22 4.89 14.59
N LYS A 117 7.50 3.90 15.44
CA LYS A 117 7.70 2.51 15.02
C LYS A 117 6.35 1.81 14.86
N PRO A 118 6.09 1.11 13.75
CA PRO A 118 4.85 0.35 13.59
C PRO A 118 4.58 -0.57 14.77
N LYS A 119 3.37 -0.50 15.33
CA LYS A 119 2.92 -1.38 16.43
C LYS A 119 2.57 -2.79 15.95
N THR A 120 2.21 -2.92 14.68
CA THR A 120 1.81 -4.19 14.05
C THR A 120 2.62 -4.41 12.77
N CYS A 121 3.16 -5.62 12.61
CA CYS A 121 3.80 -6.08 11.39
C CYS A 121 3.62 -7.59 11.25
N ASN A 122 2.56 -8.01 10.59
CA ASN A 122 2.23 -9.41 10.33
C ASN A 122 2.79 -9.80 8.96
N TYR A 123 4.01 -10.33 8.93
CA TYR A 123 4.67 -10.68 7.67
C TYR A 123 3.89 -11.73 6.88
N LEU A 124 3.52 -11.39 5.66
CA LEU A 124 3.05 -12.35 4.68
C LEU A 124 4.22 -13.25 4.23
N LYS A 125 3.93 -14.51 4.03
CA LYS A 125 4.91 -15.53 3.68
C LYS A 125 4.52 -16.27 2.41
N GLU A 126 5.52 -16.67 1.65
CA GLU A 126 5.36 -17.53 0.48
C GLU A 126 6.23 -18.78 0.62
N LYS A 127 5.91 -19.83 -0.14
CA LYS A 127 6.71 -21.05 -0.17
C LYS A 127 8.10 -20.78 -0.72
N SER A 128 9.13 -21.16 0.00
CA SER A 128 10.51 -21.02 -0.44
C SER A 128 10.85 -22.03 -1.54
N LYS A 129 11.48 -21.57 -2.63
CA LYS A 129 11.97 -22.46 -3.70
C LYS A 129 13.02 -23.46 -3.20
N CYS A 130 13.73 -23.14 -2.12
CA CYS A 130 14.75 -23.96 -1.50
C CYS A 130 14.30 -24.55 -0.16
N GLY A 131 13.01 -24.49 0.16
CA GLY A 131 12.46 -25.01 1.43
C GLY A 131 12.78 -26.50 1.61
N GLY A 132 13.21 -26.87 2.80
CA GLY A 132 13.63 -28.24 3.12
C GLY A 132 15.05 -28.61 2.68
N MET A 133 15.73 -27.78 1.87
CA MET A 133 17.11 -28.06 1.46
C MET A 133 18.10 -27.79 2.60
N VAL A 134 19.16 -28.56 2.65
CA VAL A 134 20.27 -28.34 3.58
C VAL A 134 21.21 -27.29 3.02
N THR A 135 21.55 -26.28 3.83
CA THR A 135 22.50 -25.24 3.42
C THR A 135 23.93 -25.78 3.41
N ASN A 136 24.55 -25.86 2.24
CA ASN A 136 25.91 -26.37 2.10
C ASN A 136 26.99 -25.29 2.22
N ASN A 137 26.72 -24.06 1.87
CA ASN A 137 27.65 -22.93 2.05
C ASN A 137 27.01 -21.61 1.54
N THR A 138 26.81 -20.64 2.37
CA THR A 138 26.40 -19.30 1.90
C THR A 138 27.49 -18.30 2.25
N SER A 139 28.29 -17.92 1.26
CA SER A 139 29.20 -16.78 1.43
C SER A 139 28.42 -15.49 1.46
N GLN A 140 28.41 -14.80 2.59
CA GLN A 140 27.97 -13.41 2.67
C GLN A 140 29.21 -12.51 2.65
N ILE A 141 29.25 -11.58 1.72
CA ILE A 141 30.29 -10.55 1.65
C ILE A 141 29.85 -9.39 2.55
N LYS A 142 30.73 -8.96 3.47
CA LYS A 142 30.54 -7.72 4.25
C LYS A 142 30.66 -6.52 3.31
N ALA A 143 30.09 -5.37 3.71
CA ALA A 143 30.20 -4.11 2.94
C ALA A 143 31.67 -3.68 2.68
N ASN A 144 32.62 -4.14 3.50
CA ASN A 144 34.08 -3.93 3.32
C ASN A 144 34.78 -4.99 2.43
N GLY A 145 34.02 -5.82 1.70
CA GLY A 145 34.56 -6.85 0.82
C GLY A 145 34.98 -8.15 1.50
N ASN A 146 35.05 -8.21 2.83
CA ASN A 146 35.51 -9.40 3.55
C ASN A 146 34.35 -10.42 3.70
N SER A 147 34.67 -11.71 3.59
CA SER A 147 33.72 -12.80 3.80
C SER A 147 33.32 -12.90 5.29
N ARG A 148 32.02 -13.06 5.58
CA ARG A 148 31.54 -13.37 6.93
C ARG A 148 31.74 -14.85 7.24
N THR A 149 32.94 -15.24 7.64
CA THR A 149 33.27 -16.64 8.00
C THR A 149 32.43 -17.15 9.16
N ASP A 150 32.22 -16.32 10.18
CA ASP A 150 31.50 -16.64 11.43
C ASP A 150 30.05 -17.08 11.21
N ARG A 151 29.36 -16.57 10.16
CA ARG A 151 28.01 -16.99 9.80
C ARG A 151 27.95 -18.17 8.84
N LYS A 152 29.06 -18.49 8.16
CA LYS A 152 29.13 -19.65 7.27
C LYS A 152 29.07 -20.95 8.07
N GLU A 153 29.88 -21.05 9.13
CA GLU A 153 29.92 -22.24 9.99
C GLU A 153 28.61 -22.42 10.75
N ALA A 154 28.02 -21.31 11.27
CA ALA A 154 26.76 -21.35 12.00
C ALA A 154 25.56 -21.79 11.15
N ARG A 155 25.62 -21.70 9.82
CA ARG A 155 24.51 -22.07 8.90
C ARG A 155 24.76 -23.36 8.12
N LYS A 156 25.94 -23.96 8.23
CA LYS A 156 26.26 -25.22 7.55
C LYS A 156 25.40 -26.35 8.14
N GLY A 157 24.65 -27.03 7.27
CA GLY A 157 23.78 -28.11 7.68
C GLY A 157 22.40 -27.68 8.20
N MET A 158 22.08 -26.38 8.22
CA MET A 158 20.74 -25.93 8.60
C MET A 158 19.74 -26.21 7.47
N ILE A 159 18.52 -26.60 7.83
CA ILE A 159 17.42 -26.76 6.88
C ILE A 159 16.85 -25.39 6.56
N VAL A 160 16.70 -25.09 5.28
CA VAL A 160 16.05 -23.86 4.82
C VAL A 160 14.56 -23.92 5.16
N ASN A 161 14.02 -22.85 5.74
CA ASN A 161 12.60 -22.78 6.07
C ASN A 161 11.74 -23.00 4.81
N GLU A 162 10.67 -23.75 4.97
CA GLU A 162 9.72 -24.01 3.87
C GLU A 162 9.03 -22.72 3.38
N TYR A 163 8.87 -21.75 4.28
CA TYR A 163 8.27 -20.46 3.98
C TYR A 163 9.26 -19.32 4.22
N LYS A 164 9.26 -18.35 3.34
CA LYS A 164 10.04 -17.09 3.46
C LYS A 164 9.09 -15.89 3.49
N ILE A 165 9.53 -14.83 4.12
CA ILE A 165 8.82 -13.54 4.11
C ILE A 165 8.81 -13.01 2.66
N LEU A 166 7.66 -12.44 2.24
CA LEU A 166 7.56 -11.75 0.96
C LEU A 166 8.55 -10.57 0.90
N THR A 167 9.01 -10.29 -0.30
CA THR A 167 9.79 -9.06 -0.55
C THR A 167 8.86 -7.85 -0.57
N ASN A 168 9.43 -6.65 -0.64
CA ASN A 168 8.69 -5.40 -0.80
C ASN A 168 8.25 -5.11 -2.25
N ILE A 169 8.37 -6.09 -3.15
CA ILE A 169 7.82 -6.05 -4.51
C ILE A 169 6.71 -7.09 -4.58
N TRP A 170 5.47 -6.64 -4.76
CA TRP A 170 4.30 -7.51 -4.82
C TRP A 170 3.73 -7.58 -6.23
N ASP A 171 3.57 -8.79 -6.73
CA ASP A 171 2.96 -9.07 -8.01
C ASP A 171 1.44 -9.16 -7.86
N CYS A 172 0.75 -8.25 -8.51
CA CYS A 172 -0.69 -8.26 -8.55
C CYS A 172 -1.17 -7.79 -9.92
N SER A 173 -2.14 -8.51 -10.50
CA SER A 173 -2.81 -8.03 -11.71
C SER A 173 -3.60 -6.77 -11.40
N SER A 174 -3.82 -5.95 -12.42
CA SER A 174 -4.86 -4.92 -12.34
C SER A 174 -6.21 -5.57 -12.03
N VAL A 175 -7.17 -4.78 -11.57
CA VAL A 175 -8.49 -5.25 -11.11
C VAL A 175 -9.06 -6.36 -12.01
N HIS A 176 -9.39 -7.51 -11.40
CA HIS A 176 -10.03 -8.62 -12.10
C HIS A 176 -11.45 -8.27 -12.55
N LYS A 177 -11.95 -8.95 -13.59
CA LYS A 177 -13.31 -8.69 -14.12
C LYS A 177 -14.39 -8.79 -13.05
N ASN A 178 -14.26 -9.72 -12.10
CA ASN A 178 -15.21 -9.95 -11.02
C ASN A 178 -15.18 -8.87 -9.92
N GLU A 179 -14.09 -8.11 -9.84
CA GLU A 179 -13.92 -7.00 -8.89
C GLU A 179 -14.29 -5.66 -9.52
N LYS A 180 -14.45 -5.62 -10.85
CA LYS A 180 -14.60 -4.40 -11.62
C LYS A 180 -15.93 -3.72 -11.31
N THR A 181 -15.87 -2.48 -10.85
CA THR A 181 -17.02 -1.60 -10.66
C THR A 181 -17.01 -0.52 -11.76
N LYS A 182 -17.99 0.37 -11.74
CA LYS A 182 -17.99 1.56 -12.60
C LYS A 182 -16.95 2.61 -12.20
N HIS A 183 -16.25 2.41 -11.08
CA HIS A 183 -15.22 3.35 -10.62
C HIS A 183 -13.97 3.27 -11.51
N PRO A 184 -13.48 4.40 -12.04
CA PRO A 184 -12.43 4.42 -13.06
C PRO A 184 -11.02 4.12 -12.52
N ALA A 185 -10.79 4.21 -11.22
CA ALA A 185 -9.46 4.12 -10.58
C ALA A 185 -9.43 3.13 -9.40
N GLN A 186 -10.08 1.99 -9.55
CA GLN A 186 -10.09 0.96 -8.53
C GLN A 186 -8.74 0.24 -8.50
N PHE A 187 -8.17 0.00 -7.30
CA PHE A 187 -7.03 -0.90 -7.13
C PHE A 187 -7.46 -2.30 -6.67
N PRO A 188 -6.61 -3.34 -6.86
CA PRO A 188 -7.01 -4.73 -6.63
C PRO A 188 -7.34 -5.02 -5.16
N GLU A 189 -8.37 -5.84 -4.95
CA GLU A 189 -8.77 -6.30 -3.61
C GLU A 189 -7.61 -7.03 -2.89
N GLN A 190 -6.87 -7.87 -3.62
CA GLN A 190 -5.71 -8.58 -3.08
C GLN A 190 -4.67 -7.61 -2.49
N LEU A 191 -4.41 -6.49 -3.16
CA LEU A 191 -3.43 -5.52 -2.70
C LEU A 191 -3.86 -4.88 -1.38
N SER A 192 -5.12 -4.42 -1.31
CA SER A 192 -5.70 -3.87 -0.08
C SER A 192 -5.70 -4.90 1.04
N ASN A 193 -6.16 -6.12 0.76
CA ASN A 193 -6.18 -7.23 1.71
C ASN A 193 -4.82 -7.49 2.33
N ASN A 194 -3.79 -7.57 1.49
CA ASN A 194 -2.43 -7.86 1.94
C ASN A 194 -1.90 -6.77 2.88
N HIS A 195 -2.14 -5.50 2.58
CA HIS A 195 -1.73 -4.39 3.45
C HIS A 195 -2.51 -4.37 4.76
N ILE A 196 -3.82 -4.62 4.72
CA ILE A 196 -4.66 -4.69 5.92
C ILE A 196 -4.17 -5.79 6.86
N ILE A 197 -3.92 -6.99 6.35
CA ILE A 197 -3.38 -8.10 7.17
C ILE A 197 -2.00 -7.74 7.72
N SER A 198 -1.12 -7.16 6.89
CA SER A 198 0.26 -6.88 7.28
C SER A 198 0.38 -5.84 8.39
N TRP A 199 -0.45 -4.80 8.37
CA TRP A 199 -0.25 -3.61 9.19
C TRP A 199 -1.34 -3.38 10.23
N SER A 200 -2.30 -4.32 10.39
CA SER A 200 -3.35 -4.23 11.41
C SER A 200 -3.70 -5.57 12.02
N ASN A 201 -4.41 -5.53 13.15
CA ASN A 201 -5.00 -6.69 13.81
C ASN A 201 -6.53 -6.62 13.73
N GLU A 202 -7.22 -7.73 14.07
CA GLU A 202 -8.68 -7.75 14.19
C GLU A 202 -9.15 -6.69 15.20
N GLY A 203 -10.22 -5.98 14.88
CA GLY A 203 -10.76 -4.88 15.67
C GLY A 203 -10.15 -3.51 15.41
N ASP A 204 -8.96 -3.42 14.79
CA ASP A 204 -8.33 -2.14 14.43
C ASP A 204 -9.19 -1.33 13.46
N ILE A 205 -9.01 -0.01 13.45
CA ILE A 205 -9.75 0.93 12.58
C ILE A 205 -8.92 1.26 11.35
N ILE A 206 -9.46 0.92 10.18
CA ILE A 206 -8.85 1.17 8.88
C ILE A 206 -9.50 2.40 8.24
N LEU A 207 -8.69 3.37 7.82
CA LEU A 207 -9.15 4.57 7.13
C LEU A 207 -8.84 4.52 5.64
N ASP A 208 -9.80 4.93 4.82
CA ASP A 208 -9.57 5.31 3.43
C ASP A 208 -10.19 6.67 3.14
N PRO A 209 -9.38 7.76 3.10
CA PRO A 209 -9.89 9.11 2.86
C PRO A 209 -10.32 9.37 1.40
N PHE A 210 -10.11 8.42 0.49
CA PHE A 210 -10.50 8.46 -0.92
C PHE A 210 -11.14 7.15 -1.34
N MET A 211 -12.19 6.75 -0.62
CA MET A 211 -12.71 5.39 -0.61
C MET A 211 -13.18 4.88 -1.99
N GLY A 212 -13.62 5.77 -2.88
CA GLY A 212 -14.12 5.40 -4.19
C GLY A 212 -15.20 4.31 -4.10
N SER A 213 -14.97 3.19 -4.78
CA SER A 213 -15.90 2.04 -4.76
C SER A 213 -15.77 1.12 -3.53
N GLY A 214 -15.06 1.52 -2.48
CA GLY A 214 -15.03 0.82 -1.18
C GLY A 214 -14.15 -0.43 -1.11
N THR A 215 -13.08 -0.52 -1.90
CA THR A 215 -12.19 -1.70 -1.87
C THR A 215 -11.55 -1.91 -0.50
N THR A 216 -10.99 -0.85 0.10
CA THR A 216 -10.38 -0.88 1.44
C THR A 216 -11.41 -1.27 2.51
N ALA A 217 -12.59 -0.66 2.50
CA ALA A 217 -13.66 -0.95 3.45
C ALA A 217 -14.16 -2.39 3.34
N LYS A 218 -14.32 -2.91 2.11
CA LYS A 218 -14.67 -4.30 1.85
C LYS A 218 -13.65 -5.26 2.46
N MET A 219 -12.36 -5.01 2.19
CA MET A 219 -11.29 -5.89 2.70
C MET A 219 -11.11 -5.78 4.21
N ALA A 220 -11.28 -4.60 4.79
CA ALA A 220 -11.28 -4.41 6.25
C ALA A 220 -12.36 -5.27 6.91
N LYS A 221 -13.60 -5.16 6.43
CA LYS A 221 -14.73 -5.93 6.96
C LYS A 221 -14.54 -7.46 6.83
N LEU A 222 -14.05 -7.94 5.68
CA LEU A 222 -13.76 -9.36 5.45
C LEU A 222 -12.71 -9.93 6.42
N ASN A 223 -11.83 -9.09 6.90
CA ASN A 223 -10.75 -9.46 7.83
C ASN A 223 -11.06 -9.12 9.29
N GLY A 224 -12.29 -8.77 9.66
CA GLY A 224 -12.66 -8.45 11.03
C GLY A 224 -12.11 -7.12 11.56
N ARG A 225 -11.81 -6.17 10.67
CA ARG A 225 -11.39 -4.81 11.02
C ARG A 225 -12.57 -3.86 10.90
N ASN A 226 -12.58 -2.83 11.74
CA ASN A 226 -13.45 -1.68 11.55
C ASN A 226 -12.93 -0.81 10.41
N PHE A 227 -13.79 0.00 9.82
CA PHE A 227 -13.35 0.92 8.76
C PHE A 227 -14.09 2.25 8.83
N ILE A 228 -13.41 3.28 8.35
CA ILE A 228 -13.97 4.60 8.06
C ILE A 228 -13.54 4.95 6.63
N GLY A 229 -14.47 5.43 5.81
CA GLY A 229 -14.18 5.83 4.44
C GLY A 229 -14.84 7.15 4.10
N PHE A 230 -14.17 7.98 3.32
CA PHE A 230 -14.72 9.22 2.81
C PHE A 230 -14.75 9.19 1.28
N GLU A 231 -15.89 9.58 0.75
CA GLU A 231 -16.11 9.70 -0.69
C GLU A 231 -17.02 10.89 -0.95
N ILE A 232 -16.70 11.69 -1.96
CA ILE A 232 -17.48 12.90 -2.33
C ILE A 232 -18.57 12.61 -3.37
N SER A 233 -18.38 11.54 -4.16
CA SER A 233 -19.33 11.12 -5.17
C SER A 233 -20.39 10.21 -4.55
N LYS A 234 -21.66 10.66 -4.56
CA LYS A 234 -22.78 9.84 -4.08
C LYS A 234 -22.88 8.51 -4.84
N GLU A 235 -22.64 8.51 -6.15
CA GLU A 235 -22.66 7.27 -6.96
C GLU A 235 -21.63 6.25 -6.45
N TYR A 236 -20.43 6.71 -6.09
CA TYR A 236 -19.40 5.81 -5.56
C TYR A 236 -19.69 5.39 -4.13
N CYS A 237 -20.28 6.24 -3.30
CA CYS A 237 -20.79 5.84 -1.99
C CYS A 237 -21.81 4.71 -2.12
N ASP A 238 -22.79 4.84 -3.00
CA ASP A 238 -23.84 3.82 -3.20
C ASP A 238 -23.23 2.48 -3.66
N ILE A 239 -22.24 2.51 -4.55
CA ILE A 239 -21.48 1.32 -4.97
C ILE A 239 -20.73 0.70 -3.80
N ALA A 240 -20.05 1.51 -2.98
CA ALA A 240 -19.29 1.03 -1.84
C ALA A 240 -20.21 0.38 -0.79
N GLU A 241 -21.33 1.02 -0.46
CA GLU A 241 -22.32 0.49 0.47
C GLU A 241 -22.88 -0.86 0.00
N GLU A 242 -23.24 -0.98 -1.29
CA GLU A 242 -23.75 -2.24 -1.85
C GLU A 242 -22.69 -3.37 -1.74
N ARG A 243 -21.42 -3.06 -2.06
CA ARG A 243 -20.32 -4.03 -1.96
C ARG A 243 -20.06 -4.52 -0.54
N ILE A 244 -20.33 -3.68 0.46
CA ILE A 244 -20.05 -3.99 1.87
C ILE A 244 -21.26 -4.61 2.58
N LYS A 245 -22.49 -4.31 2.11
CA LYS A 245 -23.76 -4.70 2.74
C LYS A 245 -23.88 -6.19 3.01
N ASN A 246 -23.49 -7.02 2.05
CA ASN A 246 -23.65 -8.47 2.11
C ASN A 246 -22.46 -9.22 2.75
N ILE A 247 -21.49 -8.48 3.28
CA ILE A 247 -20.35 -9.09 3.96
C ILE A 247 -20.72 -9.32 5.41
N ILE A 248 -20.69 -10.59 5.84
CA ILE A 248 -20.88 -10.96 7.24
C ILE A 248 -19.56 -10.65 7.99
N TRP A 249 -19.67 -9.96 9.13
CA TRP A 249 -18.53 -9.78 10.03
C TRP A 249 -18.03 -11.15 10.50
N LYS A 250 -16.72 -11.35 10.43
CA LYS A 250 -16.11 -12.54 11.05
C LYS A 250 -16.08 -12.42 12.55
#